data_67976391141e4a3a34d95c520516adbb
#
_entry.id   67976391141e4a3a34d95c520516adbb
#
_cell.length_a   1.000
_cell.length_b   1.000
_cell.length_c   1.000
_cell.angle_alpha   90.00
_cell.angle_beta   90.00
_cell.angle_gamma   90.00
#
_symmetry.space_group_name_H-M   'P 1'
#
loop_
_entity.id
_entity.type
_entity.pdbx_description
1 polymer ?
#
loop_
_entity_poly.entity_id
_entity_poly.type
_entity_poly.pdbx_seq_one_letter_code
_entity_poly.pdbx_strand_id
1 'polypeptide(L)'
;MNFITKSWKGILLCLVITVPCWFLGQTFPIIGGPVFGILAGMIITLLLKDKSMFQDGITFVSKKVLQYAVILLGFGLNLSVILETGKQSLPIIVTTISTSLIIAYLLHKVMHVPGNISTLVGVGSSICGGSAIAATAPVIDADDEEVAQAISVIFFFNMLAALFFPSLGALLGFSTKSGEAFGIFAGTAINDTSSVTAAASTWDSLCALGSATLDKAVTVKLTRTLAIIPITLVLAFIRTRNSKAEGKKVEFKKIFPMFILYFVLASVITTIATSAGVSADVFTPLKTLSKFFIVLAMSAVGLNTNIIKLIKTGGKPLALGFCCWIGITIASLSMQHVLGIW
;
A
#
# COMPACT_ATOMS: atom_id res chain seq x y z
N MET A 1 14.71 30.34 13.86
CA MET A 1 15.57 29.14 13.89
C MET A 1 15.20 28.29 12.69
N ASN A 2 16.17 27.96 11.84
CA ASN A 2 15.90 27.27 10.58
C ASN A 2 15.32 25.87 10.84
N PHE A 3 14.29 25.48 10.06
CA PHE A 3 13.66 24.17 10.08
C PHE A 3 14.70 23.03 10.13
N ILE A 4 15.76 23.15 9.35
CA ILE A 4 16.85 22.18 9.24
C ILE A 4 17.52 21.94 10.61
N THR A 5 17.78 22.99 11.40
CA THR A 5 18.45 22.84 12.71
C THR A 5 17.60 22.15 13.78
N LYS A 6 16.28 22.14 13.62
CA LYS A 6 15.36 21.43 14.54
C LYS A 6 15.10 19.97 14.11
N SER A 7 15.04 19.72 12.81
CA SER A 7 14.57 18.42 12.29
C SER A 7 15.69 17.41 11.99
N TRP A 8 16.95 17.86 11.82
CA TRP A 8 18.04 17.00 11.34
C TRP A 8 18.31 15.78 12.24
N LYS A 9 18.20 15.94 13.56
CA LYS A 9 18.45 14.85 14.52
C LYS A 9 17.42 13.72 14.35
N GLY A 10 16.14 14.07 14.21
CA GLY A 10 15.08 13.10 13.96
C GLY A 10 15.19 12.44 12.58
N ILE A 11 15.56 13.21 11.55
CA ILE A 11 15.80 12.66 10.20
C ILE A 11 16.98 11.68 10.25
N LEU A 12 18.09 12.03 10.93
CA LEU A 12 19.24 11.15 11.07
C LEU A 12 18.89 9.86 11.81
N LEU A 13 18.12 9.95 12.90
CA LEU A 13 17.63 8.78 13.63
C LEU A 13 16.82 7.86 12.71
N CYS A 14 15.89 8.42 11.93
CA CYS A 14 15.12 7.64 10.96
C CYS A 14 16.02 6.97 9.91
N LEU A 15 17.05 7.66 9.38
CA LEU A 15 17.99 7.10 8.41
C LEU A 15 18.80 5.94 9.00
N VAL A 16 19.30 6.08 10.23
CA VAL A 16 20.06 5.03 10.94
C VAL A 16 19.23 3.75 11.09
N ILE A 17 17.92 3.87 11.32
CA ILE A 17 17.00 2.73 11.39
C ILE A 17 16.72 2.18 9.99
N THR A 18 16.54 3.07 9.03
CA THR A 18 16.12 2.71 7.67
C THR A 18 17.16 1.90 6.92
N VAL A 19 18.44 2.26 7.02
CA VAL A 19 19.51 1.59 6.25
C VAL A 19 19.56 0.08 6.54
N PRO A 20 19.65 -0.40 7.79
CA PRO A 20 19.57 -1.83 8.06
C PRO A 20 18.26 -2.46 7.59
N CYS A 21 17.11 -1.78 7.81
CA CYS A 21 15.79 -2.30 7.42
C CYS A 21 15.64 -2.42 5.91
N TRP A 22 16.27 -1.53 5.14
CA TRP A 22 16.34 -1.60 3.69
C TRP A 22 17.04 -2.87 3.21
N PHE A 23 18.21 -3.19 3.76
CA PHE A 23 18.95 -4.41 3.42
C PHE A 23 18.23 -5.67 3.90
N LEU A 24 17.66 -5.66 5.10
CA LEU A 24 16.82 -6.76 5.58
C LEU A 24 15.62 -7.01 4.67
N GLY A 25 14.98 -5.94 4.18
CA GLY A 25 13.87 -6.04 3.25
C GLY A 25 14.26 -6.64 1.88
N GLN A 26 15.50 -6.43 1.44
CA GLN A 26 16.04 -7.08 0.24
C GLN A 26 16.36 -8.57 0.48
N THR A 27 16.86 -8.89 1.67
CA THR A 27 17.20 -10.28 2.06
C THR A 27 15.95 -11.10 2.34
N PHE A 28 14.90 -10.48 2.91
CA PHE A 28 13.62 -11.12 3.25
C PHE A 28 12.45 -10.41 2.54
N PRO A 29 12.30 -10.58 1.21
CA PRO A 29 11.29 -9.86 0.41
C PRO A 29 9.85 -10.13 0.84
N ILE A 30 9.56 -11.30 1.43
CA ILE A 30 8.23 -11.69 1.92
C ILE A 30 7.76 -10.73 3.01
N ILE A 31 8.64 -10.30 3.92
CA ILE A 31 8.32 -9.36 5.00
C ILE A 31 8.37 -7.92 4.46
N GLY A 32 9.43 -7.59 3.73
CA GLY A 32 9.63 -6.28 3.12
C GLY A 32 10.22 -5.22 4.06
N GLY A 33 10.99 -4.31 3.48
CA GLY A 33 11.65 -3.21 4.21
C GLY A 33 10.72 -2.33 5.06
N PRO A 34 9.52 -1.94 4.57
CA PRO A 34 8.58 -1.13 5.34
C PRO A 34 8.16 -1.75 6.68
N VAL A 35 7.93 -3.06 6.71
CA VAL A 35 7.57 -3.77 7.96
C VAL A 35 8.74 -3.78 8.93
N PHE A 36 9.95 -4.09 8.44
CA PHE A 36 11.14 -4.00 9.29
C PHE A 36 11.33 -2.60 9.84
N GLY A 37 11.10 -1.55 9.02
CA GLY A 37 11.15 -0.16 9.45
C GLY A 37 10.19 0.16 10.58
N ILE A 38 8.91 -0.23 10.45
CA ILE A 38 7.90 -0.03 11.50
C ILE A 38 8.28 -0.77 12.77
N LEU A 39 8.61 -2.06 12.67
CA LEU A 39 8.94 -2.89 13.84
C LEU A 39 10.19 -2.37 14.56
N ALA A 40 11.25 -2.03 13.83
CA ALA A 40 12.46 -1.44 14.40
C ALA A 40 12.17 -0.11 15.09
N GLY A 41 11.39 0.77 14.43
CA GLY A 41 10.95 2.03 15.02
C GLY A 41 10.16 1.84 16.31
N MET A 42 9.22 0.89 16.35
CA MET A 42 8.45 0.55 17.56
C MET A 42 9.36 0.02 18.69
N ILE A 43 10.30 -0.86 18.37
CA ILE A 43 11.25 -1.41 19.36
C ILE A 43 12.11 -0.29 19.93
N ILE A 44 12.67 0.58 19.07
CA ILE A 44 13.50 1.69 19.50
C ILE A 44 12.69 2.68 20.35
N THR A 45 11.40 2.88 20.07
CA THR A 45 10.50 3.68 20.88
C THR A 45 10.37 3.18 22.32
N LEU A 46 10.44 1.87 22.56
CA LEU A 46 10.41 1.31 23.90
C LEU A 46 11.70 1.62 24.69
N LEU A 47 12.82 1.81 23.97
CA LEU A 47 14.12 2.11 24.54
C LEU A 47 14.33 3.62 24.78
N LEU A 48 13.72 4.46 23.95
CA LEU A 48 13.82 5.91 24.05
C LEU A 48 12.77 6.48 25.02
N LYS A 49 13.19 6.80 26.22
CA LYS A 49 12.33 7.40 27.26
C LYS A 49 11.85 8.82 26.90
N ASP A 50 12.69 9.61 26.22
CA ASP A 50 12.37 10.96 25.75
C ASP A 50 12.69 11.12 24.27
N LYS A 51 11.69 11.51 23.49
CA LYS A 51 11.77 11.72 22.05
C LYS A 51 11.67 13.18 21.64
N SER A 52 11.51 14.10 22.59
CA SER A 52 11.23 15.53 22.32
C SER A 52 12.23 16.15 21.34
N MET A 53 13.52 15.79 21.49
CA MET A 53 14.61 16.27 20.63
C MET A 53 14.51 15.79 19.17
N PHE A 54 13.87 14.65 18.90
CA PHE A 54 13.77 14.01 17.59
C PHE A 54 12.42 14.24 16.93
N GLN A 55 11.40 14.69 17.69
CA GLN A 55 10.00 14.68 17.28
C GLN A 55 9.73 15.48 16.01
N ASP A 56 10.32 16.67 15.85
CA ASP A 56 10.12 17.50 14.66
C ASP A 56 10.63 16.79 13.37
N GLY A 57 11.77 16.12 13.45
CA GLY A 57 12.34 15.35 12.35
C GLY A 57 11.54 14.07 12.05
N ILE A 58 11.13 13.34 13.08
CA ILE A 58 10.30 12.15 12.95
C ILE A 58 8.96 12.53 12.28
N THR A 59 8.32 13.61 12.71
CA THR A 59 7.07 14.11 12.12
C THR A 59 7.24 14.56 10.67
N PHE A 60 8.37 15.19 10.34
CA PHE A 60 8.67 15.55 8.94
C PHE A 60 8.84 14.31 8.07
N VAL A 61 9.57 13.32 8.52
CA VAL A 61 9.82 12.08 7.78
C VAL A 61 8.53 11.30 7.60
N SER A 62 7.74 11.09 8.65
CA SER A 62 6.49 10.33 8.58
C SER A 62 5.44 10.97 7.67
N LYS A 63 5.43 12.31 7.54
CA LYS A 63 4.42 13.02 6.74
C LYS A 63 4.93 13.48 5.38
N LYS A 64 6.04 14.23 5.34
CA LYS A 64 6.52 14.86 4.10
C LYS A 64 7.32 13.91 3.22
N VAL A 65 8.23 13.13 3.81
CA VAL A 65 8.99 12.14 3.04
C VAL A 65 8.05 11.07 2.48
N LEU A 66 7.00 10.71 3.21
CA LEU A 66 5.95 9.82 2.74
C LEU A 66 5.24 10.38 1.48
N GLN A 67 4.92 11.67 1.47
CA GLN A 67 4.33 12.31 0.28
C GLN A 67 5.30 12.29 -0.91
N TYR A 68 6.58 12.55 -0.69
CA TYR A 68 7.59 12.47 -1.76
C TYR A 68 7.74 11.04 -2.29
N ALA A 69 7.71 10.04 -1.42
CA ALA A 69 7.71 8.64 -1.83
C ALA A 69 6.55 8.32 -2.78
N VAL A 70 5.34 8.79 -2.45
CA VAL A 70 4.15 8.59 -3.30
C VAL A 70 4.29 9.27 -4.66
N ILE A 71 4.82 10.51 -4.72
CA ILE A 71 5.08 11.21 -5.98
C ILE A 71 6.04 10.41 -6.86
N LEU A 72 7.16 9.95 -6.28
CA LEU A 72 8.16 9.16 -6.99
C LEU A 72 7.62 7.80 -7.46
N LEU A 73 6.65 7.23 -6.75
CA LEU A 73 5.99 5.99 -7.15
C LEU A 73 5.27 6.14 -8.50
N GLY A 74 4.78 7.34 -8.80
CA GLY A 74 4.13 7.65 -10.08
C GLY A 74 5.01 7.35 -11.28
N PHE A 75 6.32 7.55 -11.19
CA PHE A 75 7.28 7.18 -12.24
C PHE A 75 7.43 5.66 -12.44
N GLY A 76 6.82 4.85 -11.58
CA GLY A 76 6.75 3.41 -11.72
C GLY A 76 5.61 2.92 -12.60
N LEU A 77 4.72 3.80 -13.04
CA LEU A 77 3.46 3.45 -13.69
C LEU A 77 3.48 3.86 -15.17
N ASN A 78 3.13 2.90 -16.05
CA ASN A 78 2.89 3.16 -17.47
C ASN A 78 1.41 2.91 -17.79
N LEU A 79 0.70 3.97 -18.16
CA LEU A 79 -0.74 3.90 -18.43
C LEU A 79 -1.07 3.10 -19.68
N SER A 80 -0.16 3.01 -20.67
CA SER A 80 -0.40 2.27 -21.92
C SER A 80 -0.46 0.75 -21.69
N VAL A 81 0.52 0.19 -20.98
CA VAL A 81 0.56 -1.24 -20.64
C VAL A 81 -0.63 -1.62 -19.76
N ILE A 82 -1.05 -0.70 -18.90
CA ILE A 82 -2.16 -0.90 -18.00
C ILE A 82 -3.49 -1.04 -18.72
N LEU A 83 -3.71 -0.27 -19.81
CA LEU A 83 -4.96 -0.32 -20.57
C LEU A 83 -5.18 -1.67 -21.24
N GLU A 84 -4.13 -2.31 -21.77
CA GLU A 84 -4.22 -3.61 -22.44
C GLU A 84 -4.55 -4.73 -21.46
N THR A 85 -3.83 -4.81 -20.36
CA THR A 85 -4.08 -5.83 -19.32
C THR A 85 -5.33 -5.52 -18.51
N GLY A 86 -5.68 -4.23 -18.43
CA GLY A 86 -6.81 -3.74 -17.65
C GLY A 86 -8.16 -4.26 -18.12
N LYS A 87 -8.35 -4.43 -19.45
CA LYS A 87 -9.64 -4.88 -20.02
C LYS A 87 -10.10 -6.21 -19.41
N GLN A 88 -9.20 -7.16 -19.24
CA GLN A 88 -9.52 -8.49 -18.72
C GLN A 88 -9.67 -8.49 -17.18
N SER A 89 -8.78 -7.78 -16.49
CA SER A 89 -8.76 -7.79 -15.02
C SER A 89 -9.61 -6.68 -14.38
N LEU A 90 -10.01 -5.64 -15.14
CA LEU A 90 -10.74 -4.49 -14.63
C LEU A 90 -12.04 -4.85 -13.89
N PRO A 91 -12.92 -5.74 -14.38
CA PRO A 91 -14.13 -6.13 -13.66
C PRO A 91 -13.81 -6.76 -12.30
N ILE A 92 -12.79 -7.62 -12.24
CA ILE A 92 -12.34 -8.27 -11.02
C ILE A 92 -11.75 -7.23 -10.04
N ILE A 93 -10.93 -6.31 -10.56
CA ILE A 93 -10.34 -5.22 -9.80
C ILE A 93 -11.43 -4.35 -9.18
N VAL A 94 -12.41 -3.90 -9.96
CA VAL A 94 -13.53 -3.08 -9.46
C VAL A 94 -14.32 -3.82 -8.39
N THR A 95 -14.62 -5.09 -8.60
CA THR A 95 -15.37 -5.91 -7.64
C THR A 95 -14.58 -6.10 -6.34
N THR A 96 -13.29 -6.42 -6.40
CA THR A 96 -12.45 -6.62 -5.21
C THR A 96 -12.24 -5.32 -4.44
N ILE A 97 -12.06 -4.19 -5.13
CA ILE A 97 -11.98 -2.86 -4.50
C ILE A 97 -13.29 -2.53 -3.77
N SER A 98 -14.42 -2.66 -4.48
CA SER A 98 -15.74 -2.38 -3.91
C SER A 98 -16.03 -3.28 -2.71
N THR A 99 -15.76 -4.58 -2.81
CA THR A 99 -15.93 -5.53 -1.71
C THR A 99 -15.12 -5.12 -0.48
N SER A 100 -13.85 -4.78 -0.63
CA SER A 100 -13.01 -4.34 0.49
C SER A 100 -13.54 -3.08 1.16
N LEU A 101 -13.90 -2.06 0.37
CA LEU A 101 -14.41 -0.79 0.89
C LEU A 101 -15.77 -0.95 1.57
N ILE A 102 -16.66 -1.78 1.01
CA ILE A 102 -17.97 -2.09 1.61
C ILE A 102 -17.79 -2.83 2.93
N ILE A 103 -16.95 -3.86 2.97
CA ILE A 103 -16.67 -4.61 4.20
C ILE A 103 -16.09 -3.68 5.27
N ALA A 104 -15.10 -2.85 4.90
CA ALA A 104 -14.50 -1.90 5.83
C ALA A 104 -15.53 -0.91 6.39
N TYR A 105 -16.41 -0.38 5.55
CA TYR A 105 -17.47 0.53 5.96
C TYR A 105 -18.51 -0.16 6.87
N LEU A 106 -18.96 -1.36 6.53
CA LEU A 106 -19.94 -2.11 7.34
C LEU A 106 -19.35 -2.47 8.70
N LEU A 107 -18.13 -2.98 8.73
CA LEU A 107 -17.46 -3.37 9.97
C LEU A 107 -17.05 -2.16 10.83
N HIS A 108 -16.76 -1.01 10.23
CA HIS A 108 -16.64 0.24 10.97
C HIS A 108 -17.87 0.51 11.82
N LYS A 109 -19.07 0.37 11.24
CA LYS A 109 -20.33 0.60 11.95
C LYS A 109 -20.64 -0.48 12.98
N VAL A 110 -20.47 -1.75 12.61
CA VAL A 110 -20.84 -2.90 13.46
C VAL A 110 -19.88 -3.09 14.62
N MET A 111 -18.56 -3.02 14.36
CA MET A 111 -17.53 -3.27 15.35
C MET A 111 -17.05 -2.01 16.06
N HIS A 112 -17.55 -0.83 15.67
CA HIS A 112 -17.12 0.48 16.20
C HIS A 112 -15.60 0.64 16.10
N VAL A 113 -15.01 0.28 14.94
CA VAL A 113 -13.60 0.55 14.65
C VAL A 113 -13.45 2.04 14.33
N PRO A 114 -12.39 2.74 14.80
CA PRO A 114 -12.16 4.13 14.42
C PRO A 114 -12.22 4.36 12.91
N GLY A 115 -12.84 5.45 12.47
CA GLY A 115 -13.13 5.71 11.06
C GLY A 115 -11.87 5.79 10.19
N ASN A 116 -10.81 6.42 10.69
CA ASN A 116 -9.54 6.51 9.98
C ASN A 116 -8.90 5.12 9.81
N ILE A 117 -8.82 4.32 10.87
CA ILE A 117 -8.28 2.95 10.81
C ILE A 117 -9.07 2.10 9.81
N SER A 118 -10.41 2.16 9.88
CA SER A 118 -11.27 1.42 8.96
C SER A 118 -11.05 1.86 7.51
N THR A 119 -10.98 3.16 7.26
CA THR A 119 -10.71 3.70 5.92
C THR A 119 -9.33 3.26 5.42
N LEU A 120 -8.29 3.35 6.26
CA LEU A 120 -6.93 2.95 5.89
C LEU A 120 -6.81 1.45 5.62
N VAL A 121 -7.43 0.60 6.46
CA VAL A 121 -7.44 -0.86 6.24
C VAL A 121 -8.25 -1.21 4.99
N GLY A 122 -9.41 -0.59 4.79
CA GLY A 122 -10.24 -0.78 3.60
C GLY A 122 -9.53 -0.39 2.31
N VAL A 123 -8.91 0.80 2.27
CA VAL A 123 -8.14 1.29 1.12
C VAL A 123 -6.87 0.47 0.91
N GLY A 124 -6.15 0.14 1.98
CA GLY A 124 -4.96 -0.72 1.93
C GLY A 124 -5.27 -2.10 1.35
N SER A 125 -6.35 -2.74 1.81
CA SER A 125 -6.81 -4.02 1.28
C SER A 125 -7.34 -3.91 -0.15
N SER A 126 -7.91 -2.76 -0.52
CA SER A 126 -8.54 -2.59 -1.83
C SER A 126 -7.57 -2.30 -2.97
N ILE A 127 -6.37 -1.74 -2.71
CA ILE A 127 -5.48 -1.24 -3.77
C ILE A 127 -4.11 -1.94 -3.74
N CYS A 128 -3.15 -1.35 -3.01
CA CYS A 128 -1.76 -1.79 -3.02
C CYS A 128 -1.10 -1.81 -1.63
N GLY A 129 -1.88 -2.04 -0.60
CA GLY A 129 -1.37 -2.18 0.75
C GLY A 129 -0.83 -0.87 1.32
N GLY A 130 0.41 -0.91 1.78
CA GLY A 130 1.07 0.21 2.45
C GLY A 130 1.14 1.49 1.62
N SER A 131 1.33 1.39 0.29
CA SER A 131 1.36 2.58 -0.59
C SER A 131 0.01 3.30 -0.64
N ALA A 132 -1.09 2.55 -0.66
CA ALA A 132 -2.44 3.12 -0.65
C ALA A 132 -2.75 3.77 0.71
N ILE A 133 -2.34 3.15 1.81
CA ILE A 133 -2.43 3.74 3.15
C ILE A 133 -1.62 5.03 3.22
N ALA A 134 -0.37 5.00 2.72
CA ALA A 134 0.52 6.16 2.69
C ALA A 134 -0.06 7.35 1.93
N ALA A 135 -0.72 7.09 0.79
CA ALA A 135 -1.37 8.13 0.01
C ALA A 135 -2.66 8.66 0.66
N THR A 136 -3.39 7.79 1.37
CA THR A 136 -4.68 8.13 1.96
C THR A 136 -4.54 8.83 3.32
N ALA A 137 -3.56 8.44 4.12
CA ALA A 137 -3.36 8.95 5.47
C ALA A 137 -3.35 10.49 5.56
N PRO A 138 -2.57 11.22 4.73
CA PRO A 138 -2.59 12.68 4.78
C PRO A 138 -3.90 13.29 4.24
N VAL A 139 -4.68 12.56 3.44
CA VAL A 139 -5.97 13.01 2.92
C VAL A 139 -7.04 13.02 4.01
N ILE A 140 -6.99 12.06 4.90
CA ILE A 140 -7.96 11.91 6.00
C ILE A 140 -7.42 12.42 7.34
N ASP A 141 -6.24 13.06 7.37
CA ASP A 141 -5.49 13.50 8.56
C ASP A 141 -5.35 12.38 9.62
N ALA A 142 -5.07 11.16 9.17
CA ALA A 142 -4.80 10.06 10.06
C ALA A 142 -3.50 10.29 10.85
N ASP A 143 -3.50 9.91 12.10
CA ASP A 143 -2.30 9.99 12.93
C ASP A 143 -1.33 8.82 12.66
N ASP A 144 -0.10 8.94 13.16
CA ASP A 144 0.96 7.96 12.89
C ASP A 144 0.64 6.59 13.53
N GLU A 145 -0.14 6.56 14.62
CA GLU A 145 -0.55 5.31 15.27
C GLU A 145 -1.60 4.58 14.44
N GLU A 146 -2.59 5.29 13.91
CA GLU A 146 -3.62 4.75 13.01
C GLU A 146 -2.99 4.19 11.73
N VAL A 147 -2.03 4.92 11.15
CA VAL A 147 -1.27 4.50 9.97
C VAL A 147 -0.47 3.23 10.25
N ALA A 148 0.25 3.18 11.36
CA ALA A 148 1.05 2.01 11.74
C ALA A 148 0.18 0.78 11.99
N GLN A 149 -0.97 0.95 12.65
CA GLN A 149 -1.93 -0.14 12.86
C GLN A 149 -2.43 -0.69 11.53
N ALA A 150 -2.92 0.18 10.65
CA ALA A 150 -3.45 -0.23 9.35
C ALA A 150 -2.38 -0.94 8.51
N ILE A 151 -1.17 -0.40 8.45
CA ILE A 151 -0.06 -1.01 7.70
C ILE A 151 0.30 -2.38 8.27
N SER A 152 0.41 -2.51 9.60
CA SER A 152 0.75 -3.78 10.25
C SER A 152 -0.27 -4.87 9.95
N VAL A 153 -1.56 -4.54 10.00
CA VAL A 153 -2.66 -5.46 9.64
C VAL A 153 -2.54 -5.91 8.19
N ILE A 154 -2.38 -4.97 7.27
CA ILE A 154 -2.31 -5.28 5.83
C ILE A 154 -1.09 -6.14 5.50
N PHE A 155 0.08 -5.80 6.04
CA PHE A 155 1.29 -6.59 5.79
C PHE A 155 1.21 -7.99 6.40
N PHE A 156 0.59 -8.14 7.56
CA PHE A 156 0.36 -9.45 8.16
C PHE A 156 -0.42 -10.37 7.20
N PHE A 157 -1.54 -9.91 6.67
CA PHE A 157 -2.34 -10.72 5.74
C PHE A 157 -1.67 -10.89 4.36
N ASN A 158 -0.88 -9.93 3.91
CA ASN A 158 -0.08 -10.07 2.69
C ASN A 158 1.00 -11.16 2.83
N MET A 159 1.67 -11.23 3.98
CA MET A 159 2.62 -12.30 4.27
C MET A 159 1.93 -13.66 4.26
N LEU A 160 0.78 -13.78 4.93
CA LEU A 160 -0.01 -15.02 4.90
C LEU A 160 -0.42 -15.38 3.46
N ALA A 161 -0.88 -14.41 2.68
CA ALA A 161 -1.24 -14.64 1.29
C ALA A 161 -0.05 -15.12 0.43
N ALA A 162 1.13 -14.51 0.60
CA ALA A 162 2.33 -14.91 -0.13
C ALA A 162 2.72 -16.38 0.14
N LEU A 163 2.54 -16.82 1.39
CA LEU A 163 2.88 -18.18 1.82
C LEU A 163 1.80 -19.20 1.43
N PHE A 164 0.52 -18.86 1.61
CA PHE A 164 -0.57 -19.83 1.51
C PHE A 164 -1.29 -19.84 0.17
N PHE A 165 -1.28 -18.75 -0.60
CA PHE A 165 -2.04 -18.70 -1.85
C PHE A 165 -1.52 -19.63 -2.95
N PRO A 166 -0.22 -19.90 -3.10
CA PRO A 166 0.23 -20.94 -4.04
C PRO A 166 -0.36 -22.32 -3.71
N SER A 167 -0.35 -22.70 -2.44
CA SER A 167 -0.97 -23.95 -1.98
C SER A 167 -2.49 -23.94 -2.13
N LEU A 168 -3.14 -22.82 -1.82
CA LEU A 168 -4.57 -22.63 -2.04
C LEU A 168 -4.93 -22.74 -3.53
N GLY A 169 -4.12 -22.15 -4.42
CA GLY A 169 -4.32 -22.25 -5.86
C GLY A 169 -4.27 -23.69 -6.38
N ALA A 170 -3.31 -24.48 -5.86
CA ALA A 170 -3.22 -25.91 -6.17
C ALA A 170 -4.45 -26.67 -5.65
N LEU A 171 -4.91 -26.38 -4.43
CA LEU A 171 -6.10 -27.00 -3.83
C LEU A 171 -7.38 -26.66 -4.61
N LEU A 172 -7.50 -25.43 -5.08
CA LEU A 172 -8.65 -24.96 -5.86
C LEU A 172 -8.62 -25.45 -7.32
N GLY A 173 -7.55 -26.10 -7.77
CA GLY A 173 -7.45 -26.65 -9.12
C GLY A 173 -7.13 -25.62 -10.20
N PHE A 174 -6.41 -24.55 -9.88
CA PHE A 174 -5.88 -23.65 -10.92
C PHE A 174 -5.00 -24.41 -11.91
N SER A 175 -5.07 -24.02 -13.19
CA SER A 175 -4.29 -24.67 -14.24
C SER A 175 -2.79 -24.57 -13.95
N THR A 176 -2.13 -25.73 -13.90
CA THR A 176 -0.67 -25.83 -13.78
C THR A 176 0.05 -25.64 -15.13
N LYS A 177 -0.71 -25.57 -16.23
CA LYS A 177 -0.18 -25.37 -17.60
C LYS A 177 -0.22 -23.91 -18.04
N SER A 178 -0.96 -23.06 -17.33
CA SER A 178 -1.12 -21.64 -17.63
C SER A 178 -1.01 -20.84 -16.34
N GLY A 179 -0.20 -19.79 -16.37
CA GLY A 179 -0.06 -18.83 -15.25
C GLY A 179 -1.17 -17.78 -15.19
N GLU A 180 -2.12 -17.80 -16.14
CA GLU A 180 -3.07 -16.71 -16.31
C GLU A 180 -4.03 -16.57 -15.13
N ALA A 181 -4.77 -17.62 -14.79
CA ALA A 181 -5.77 -17.58 -13.75
C ALA A 181 -5.16 -17.31 -12.38
N PHE A 182 -4.07 -18.01 -12.01
CA PHE A 182 -3.38 -17.74 -10.76
C PHE A 182 -2.73 -16.35 -10.74
N GLY A 183 -2.19 -15.88 -11.88
CA GLY A 183 -1.62 -14.53 -12.00
C GLY A 183 -2.67 -13.43 -11.75
N ILE A 184 -3.86 -13.56 -12.33
CA ILE A 184 -4.99 -12.64 -12.09
C ILE A 184 -5.42 -12.72 -10.63
N PHE A 185 -5.53 -13.92 -10.05
CA PHE A 185 -5.88 -14.13 -8.65
C PHE A 185 -4.87 -13.45 -7.72
N ALA A 186 -3.59 -13.75 -7.87
CA ALA A 186 -2.53 -13.15 -7.05
C ALA A 186 -2.51 -11.63 -7.18
N GLY A 187 -2.63 -11.08 -8.39
CA GLY A 187 -2.64 -9.64 -8.63
C GLY A 187 -3.85 -8.90 -8.05
N THR A 188 -5.01 -9.57 -7.93
CA THR A 188 -6.25 -8.98 -7.42
C THR A 188 -6.53 -9.27 -5.94
N ALA A 189 -6.09 -10.40 -5.40
CA ALA A 189 -6.37 -10.81 -4.02
C ALA A 189 -5.24 -10.49 -3.03
N ILE A 190 -3.99 -10.36 -3.48
CA ILE A 190 -2.86 -9.94 -2.63
C ILE A 190 -2.68 -8.43 -2.77
N ASN A 191 -2.44 -7.72 -1.66
CA ASN A 191 -2.48 -6.25 -1.69
C ASN A 191 -1.10 -5.62 -1.95
N ASP A 192 -0.01 -6.20 -1.45
CA ASP A 192 1.34 -5.67 -1.66
C ASP A 192 2.04 -6.30 -2.86
N THR A 193 2.80 -5.50 -3.62
CA THR A 193 3.49 -5.95 -4.83
C THR A 193 4.57 -6.99 -4.52
N SER A 194 5.29 -6.87 -3.41
CA SER A 194 6.33 -7.85 -3.05
C SER A 194 5.71 -9.22 -2.75
N SER A 195 4.59 -9.24 -2.05
CA SER A 195 3.84 -10.47 -1.75
C SER A 195 3.19 -11.09 -2.99
N VAL A 196 2.70 -10.27 -3.92
CA VAL A 196 2.24 -10.72 -5.26
C VAL A 196 3.37 -11.40 -6.01
N THR A 197 4.53 -10.74 -6.05
CA THR A 197 5.72 -11.28 -6.73
C THR A 197 6.16 -12.61 -6.12
N ALA A 198 6.19 -12.70 -4.79
CA ALA A 198 6.56 -13.92 -4.08
C ALA A 198 5.59 -15.07 -4.40
N ALA A 199 4.28 -14.85 -4.29
CA ALA A 199 3.27 -15.86 -4.59
C ALA A 199 3.30 -16.31 -6.04
N ALA A 200 3.39 -15.37 -6.99
CA ALA A 200 3.41 -15.68 -8.42
C ALA A 200 4.69 -16.40 -8.85
N SER A 201 5.86 -15.98 -8.34
CA SER A 201 7.13 -16.66 -8.59
C SER A 201 7.15 -18.06 -8.01
N THR A 202 6.53 -18.27 -6.83
CA THR A 202 6.38 -19.58 -6.23
C THR A 202 5.52 -20.48 -7.11
N TRP A 203 4.40 -19.96 -7.64
CA TRP A 203 3.55 -20.69 -8.56
C TRP A 203 4.28 -21.05 -9.86
N ASP A 204 5.02 -20.11 -10.46
CA ASP A 204 5.84 -20.35 -11.64
C ASP A 204 6.89 -21.45 -11.40
N SER A 205 7.51 -21.44 -10.23
CA SER A 205 8.49 -22.47 -9.84
C SER A 205 7.86 -23.84 -9.62
N LEU A 206 6.69 -23.89 -8.98
CA LEU A 206 5.94 -25.13 -8.73
C LEU A 206 5.43 -25.78 -10.03
N CYS A 207 5.02 -24.94 -10.99
CA CYS A 207 4.38 -25.39 -12.24
C CYS A 207 5.31 -25.34 -13.46
N ALA A 208 6.58 -24.96 -13.28
CA ALA A 208 7.58 -24.81 -14.35
C ALA A 208 7.14 -23.85 -15.48
N LEU A 209 6.49 -22.74 -15.14
CA LEU A 209 5.92 -21.75 -16.07
C LEU A 209 6.88 -20.60 -16.44
N GLY A 210 8.12 -20.66 -15.99
CA GLY A 210 9.11 -19.58 -16.21
C GLY A 210 8.74 -18.33 -15.44
N SER A 211 8.22 -17.30 -16.09
CA SER A 211 7.75 -16.05 -15.46
C SER A 211 6.32 -15.69 -15.85
N ALA A 212 5.59 -16.57 -16.49
CA ALA A 212 4.28 -16.26 -17.08
C ALA A 212 3.26 -15.78 -16.02
N THR A 213 3.22 -16.45 -14.88
CA THR A 213 2.36 -16.05 -13.76
C THR A 213 2.81 -14.75 -13.14
N LEU A 214 4.12 -14.58 -12.93
CA LEU A 214 4.71 -13.39 -12.36
C LEU A 214 4.39 -12.15 -13.20
N ASP A 215 4.62 -12.21 -14.49
CA ASP A 215 4.39 -11.11 -15.43
C ASP A 215 2.90 -10.70 -15.45
N LYS A 216 2.00 -11.69 -15.49
CA LYS A 216 0.55 -11.44 -15.43
C LYS A 216 0.14 -10.82 -14.09
N ALA A 217 0.57 -11.40 -12.97
CA ALA A 217 0.20 -10.94 -11.64
C ALA A 217 0.69 -9.51 -11.35
N VAL A 218 1.94 -9.19 -11.73
CA VAL A 218 2.50 -7.85 -11.55
C VAL A 218 1.75 -6.85 -12.42
N THR A 219 1.44 -7.17 -13.67
CA THR A 219 0.68 -6.28 -14.56
C THR A 219 -0.71 -5.99 -14.02
N VAL A 220 -1.45 -7.01 -13.58
CA VAL A 220 -2.76 -6.85 -12.93
C VAL A 220 -2.63 -5.98 -11.68
N LYS A 221 -1.59 -6.20 -10.88
CA LYS A 221 -1.34 -5.42 -9.67
C LYS A 221 -1.05 -3.96 -9.96
N LEU A 222 -0.25 -3.66 -10.97
CA LEU A 222 0.04 -2.28 -11.36
C LEU A 222 -1.22 -1.57 -11.87
N THR A 223 -2.07 -2.26 -12.63
CA THR A 223 -3.39 -1.74 -13.05
C THR A 223 -4.25 -1.38 -11.83
N ARG A 224 -4.36 -2.28 -10.86
CA ARG A 224 -5.12 -2.04 -9.62
C ARG A 224 -4.58 -0.84 -8.84
N THR A 225 -3.27 -0.63 -8.86
CA THR A 225 -2.62 0.48 -8.15
C THR A 225 -3.09 1.85 -8.66
N LEU A 226 -3.51 1.99 -9.92
CA LEU A 226 -4.08 3.25 -10.44
C LEU A 226 -5.36 3.68 -9.73
N ALA A 227 -6.09 2.76 -9.11
CA ALA A 227 -7.29 3.08 -8.34
C ALA A 227 -7.00 3.99 -7.12
N ILE A 228 -5.72 4.15 -6.74
CA ILE A 228 -5.31 5.11 -5.71
C ILE A 228 -5.77 6.53 -6.05
N ILE A 229 -5.73 6.90 -7.34
CA ILE A 229 -6.08 8.25 -7.82
C ILE A 229 -7.57 8.56 -7.56
N PRO A 230 -8.53 7.81 -8.16
CA PRO A 230 -9.94 8.12 -7.96
C PRO A 230 -10.36 7.96 -6.50
N ILE A 231 -9.85 6.97 -5.78
CA ILE A 231 -10.24 6.74 -4.38
C ILE A 231 -9.78 7.87 -3.47
N THR A 232 -8.53 8.31 -3.60
CA THR A 232 -8.02 9.43 -2.78
C THR A 232 -8.71 10.75 -3.14
N LEU A 233 -9.07 10.97 -4.40
CA LEU A 233 -9.85 12.14 -4.82
C LEU A 233 -11.27 12.13 -4.23
N VAL A 234 -11.95 10.98 -4.24
CA VAL A 234 -13.28 10.83 -3.63
C VAL A 234 -13.20 11.09 -2.12
N LEU A 235 -12.22 10.52 -1.43
CA LEU A 235 -12.04 10.76 0.00
C LEU A 235 -11.76 12.23 0.32
N ALA A 236 -10.91 12.89 -0.46
CA ALA A 236 -10.64 14.32 -0.34
C ALA A 236 -11.93 15.14 -0.54
N PHE A 237 -12.74 14.79 -1.53
CA PHE A 237 -14.02 15.47 -1.80
C PHE A 237 -15.02 15.28 -0.64
N ILE A 238 -15.20 14.06 -0.15
CA ILE A 238 -16.09 13.76 0.99
C ILE A 238 -15.67 14.59 2.22
N ARG A 239 -14.35 14.63 2.49
CA ARG A 239 -13.85 15.41 3.63
C ARG A 239 -14.11 16.91 3.47
N THR A 240 -13.86 17.44 2.27
CA THR A 240 -14.16 18.86 1.96
C THR A 240 -15.64 19.19 2.17
N ARG A 241 -16.53 18.30 1.74
CA ARG A 241 -17.98 18.46 1.91
C ARG A 241 -18.39 18.48 3.38
N ASN A 242 -17.83 17.57 4.18
CA ASN A 242 -18.14 17.50 5.61
C ASN A 242 -17.64 18.73 6.37
N SER A 243 -16.44 19.22 6.04
CA SER A 243 -15.90 20.46 6.63
C SER A 243 -16.73 21.71 6.29
N LYS A 244 -17.38 21.74 5.11
CA LYS A 244 -18.35 22.81 4.76
C LYS A 244 -19.61 22.77 5.60
N ALA A 245 -20.06 21.58 5.99
CA ALA A 245 -21.23 21.42 6.84
C ALA A 245 -21.02 21.97 8.27
N GLU A 246 -19.79 22.04 8.74
CA GLU A 246 -19.42 22.65 10.03
C GLU A 246 -19.28 24.17 10.00
N GLY A 247 -19.65 24.84 8.91
CA GLY A 247 -19.63 26.29 8.77
C GLY A 247 -18.24 26.93 8.65
N LYS A 248 -17.17 26.13 8.56
CA LYS A 248 -15.81 26.62 8.32
C LYS A 248 -15.61 26.93 6.84
N LYS A 249 -15.12 28.12 6.49
CA LYS A 249 -14.69 28.47 5.12
C LYS A 249 -13.52 27.56 4.75
N VAL A 250 -13.80 26.58 3.87
CA VAL A 250 -12.81 25.61 3.43
C VAL A 250 -12.05 26.18 2.24
N GLU A 251 -10.78 26.47 2.43
CA GLU A 251 -9.88 26.79 1.33
C GLU A 251 -9.54 25.48 0.58
N PHE A 252 -10.17 25.26 -0.57
CA PHE A 252 -9.98 24.09 -1.43
C PHE A 252 -8.49 23.79 -1.69
N LYS A 253 -7.68 24.84 -1.81
CA LYS A 253 -6.23 24.76 -2.03
C LYS A 253 -5.46 24.16 -0.86
N LYS A 254 -6.00 24.23 0.38
CA LYS A 254 -5.38 23.61 1.58
C LYS A 254 -5.80 22.17 1.81
N ILE A 255 -6.94 21.77 1.23
CA ILE A 255 -7.52 20.43 1.43
C ILE A 255 -7.13 19.48 0.31
N PHE A 256 -6.96 20.00 -0.92
CA PHE A 256 -6.53 19.17 -2.03
C PHE A 256 -5.06 18.77 -1.85
N PRO A 257 -4.76 17.47 -1.68
CA PRO A 257 -3.38 17.02 -1.42
C PRO A 257 -2.58 17.09 -2.72
N MET A 258 -1.81 18.16 -2.89
CA MET A 258 -1.04 18.46 -4.10
C MET A 258 -0.10 17.31 -4.53
N PHE A 259 0.35 16.48 -3.58
CA PHE A 259 1.19 15.33 -3.92
C PHE A 259 0.47 14.31 -4.81
N ILE A 260 -0.86 14.22 -4.76
CA ILE A 260 -1.64 13.36 -5.67
C ILE A 260 -1.57 13.89 -7.11
N LEU A 261 -1.68 15.21 -7.29
CA LEU A 261 -1.50 15.82 -8.61
C LEU A 261 -0.10 15.53 -9.17
N TYR A 262 0.94 15.67 -8.35
CA TYR A 262 2.32 15.35 -8.76
C TYR A 262 2.52 13.88 -9.07
N PHE A 263 1.86 12.98 -8.33
CA PHE A 263 1.85 11.54 -8.63
C PHE A 263 1.23 11.25 -10.01
N VAL A 264 0.10 11.88 -10.32
CA VAL A 264 -0.55 11.76 -11.66
C VAL A 264 0.36 12.30 -12.76
N LEU A 265 0.95 13.47 -12.55
CA LEU A 265 1.87 14.06 -13.52
C LEU A 265 3.10 13.17 -13.76
N ALA A 266 3.67 12.59 -12.72
CA ALA A 266 4.76 11.64 -12.84
C ALA A 266 4.37 10.40 -13.68
N SER A 267 3.17 9.86 -13.49
CA SER A 267 2.65 8.73 -14.28
C SER A 267 2.42 9.11 -15.76
N VAL A 268 1.94 10.33 -16.02
CA VAL A 268 1.77 10.84 -17.38
C VAL A 268 3.13 11.02 -18.06
N ILE A 269 4.13 11.59 -17.37
CA ILE A 269 5.49 11.75 -17.91
C ILE A 269 6.07 10.39 -18.32
N THR A 270 5.97 9.38 -17.44
CA THR A 270 6.44 8.02 -17.73
C THR A 270 5.73 7.45 -18.96
N THR A 271 4.42 7.61 -19.04
CA THR A 271 3.63 7.11 -20.16
C THR A 271 4.03 7.75 -21.47
N ILE A 272 4.17 9.08 -21.51
CA ILE A 272 4.60 9.80 -22.72
C ILE A 272 6.02 9.40 -23.12
N ALA A 273 6.95 9.34 -22.16
CA ALA A 273 8.33 8.99 -22.43
C ALA A 273 8.46 7.56 -22.99
N THR A 274 7.77 6.59 -22.38
CA THR A 274 7.77 5.20 -22.86
C THR A 274 7.07 5.05 -24.20
N SER A 275 6.01 5.79 -24.47
CA SER A 275 5.35 5.84 -25.79
C SER A 275 6.25 6.47 -26.85
N ALA A 276 7.16 7.36 -26.49
CA ALA A 276 8.18 7.94 -27.36
C ALA A 276 9.42 7.05 -27.53
N GLY A 277 9.42 5.82 -27.01
CA GLY A 277 10.51 4.85 -27.16
C GLY A 277 11.58 4.90 -26.09
N VAL A 278 11.41 5.69 -25.02
CA VAL A 278 12.33 5.70 -23.87
C VAL A 278 12.10 4.42 -23.07
N SER A 279 13.20 3.68 -22.73
CA SER A 279 13.09 2.50 -21.88
C SER A 279 12.52 2.87 -20.50
N ALA A 280 11.60 2.04 -19.98
CA ALA A 280 11.07 2.18 -18.63
C ALA A 280 12.17 2.10 -17.55
N ASP A 281 13.31 1.49 -17.87
CA ASP A 281 14.47 1.36 -16.97
C ASP A 281 15.07 2.70 -16.56
N VAL A 282 14.91 3.75 -17.38
CA VAL A 282 15.33 5.12 -17.06
C VAL A 282 14.67 5.61 -15.76
N PHE A 283 13.47 5.15 -15.45
CA PHE A 283 12.75 5.51 -14.22
C PHE A 283 13.03 4.59 -13.02
N THR A 284 13.80 3.53 -13.22
CA THR A 284 14.12 2.57 -12.15
C THR A 284 14.81 3.22 -10.93
N PRO A 285 15.76 4.17 -11.07
CA PRO A 285 16.33 4.85 -9.93
C PRO A 285 15.30 5.61 -9.09
N LEU A 286 14.30 6.25 -9.75
CA LEU A 286 13.21 6.97 -9.06
C LEU A 286 12.29 6.01 -8.32
N LYS A 287 11.98 4.85 -8.91
CA LYS A 287 11.22 3.77 -8.24
C LYS A 287 11.96 3.25 -7.01
N THR A 288 13.26 3.04 -7.13
CA THR A 288 14.10 2.57 -6.02
C THR A 288 14.15 3.59 -4.90
N LEU A 289 14.31 4.88 -5.26
CA LEU A 289 14.27 5.99 -4.30
C LEU A 289 12.91 6.09 -3.60
N SER A 290 11.80 5.93 -4.34
CA SER A 290 10.46 5.86 -3.76
C SER A 290 10.34 4.77 -2.72
N LYS A 291 10.78 3.54 -3.04
CA LYS A 291 10.78 2.41 -2.10
C LYS A 291 11.61 2.69 -0.86
N PHE A 292 12.79 3.28 -1.03
CA PHE A 292 13.64 3.68 0.10
C PHE A 292 12.96 4.73 0.98
N PHE A 293 12.33 5.75 0.38
CA PHE A 293 11.58 6.77 1.12
C PHE A 293 10.37 6.19 1.84
N ILE A 294 9.71 5.16 1.30
CA ILE A 294 8.64 4.44 2.02
C ILE A 294 9.22 3.77 3.27
N VAL A 295 10.35 3.06 3.17
CA VAL A 295 10.98 2.44 4.35
C VAL A 295 11.37 3.50 5.38
N LEU A 296 11.91 4.64 4.92
CA LEU A 296 12.29 5.77 5.77
C LEU A 296 11.07 6.36 6.51
N ALA A 297 9.98 6.59 5.79
CA ALA A 297 8.75 7.08 6.38
C ALA A 297 8.15 6.07 7.36
N MET A 298 8.20 4.77 7.04
CA MET A 298 7.68 3.72 7.93
C MET A 298 8.52 3.55 9.20
N SER A 299 9.82 3.76 9.14
CA SER A 299 10.69 3.82 10.33
C SER A 299 10.27 4.96 11.26
N ALA A 300 9.94 6.12 10.69
CA ALA A 300 9.43 7.27 11.45
C ALA A 300 8.04 7.01 12.04
N VAL A 301 7.14 6.37 11.28
CA VAL A 301 5.82 5.95 11.76
C VAL A 301 5.97 4.98 12.94
N GLY A 302 6.87 3.99 12.82
CA GLY A 302 7.18 3.06 13.91
C GLY A 302 7.68 3.77 15.17
N LEU A 303 8.55 4.79 15.02
CA LEU A 303 9.03 5.62 16.14
C LEU A 303 7.89 6.40 16.83
N ASN A 304 6.84 6.77 16.13
CA ASN A 304 5.66 7.43 16.71
C ASN A 304 4.64 6.43 17.30
N THR A 305 4.82 5.14 17.08
CA THR A 305 3.86 4.11 17.48
C THR A 305 4.26 3.41 18.77
N ASN A 306 3.31 3.28 19.69
CA ASN A 306 3.50 2.51 20.93
C ASN A 306 2.98 1.07 20.72
N ILE A 307 3.92 0.11 20.64
CA ILE A 307 3.61 -1.31 20.38
C ILE A 307 2.70 -1.92 21.47
N ILE A 308 2.84 -1.52 22.72
CA ILE A 308 2.03 -2.03 23.83
C ILE A 308 0.56 -1.61 23.63
N LYS A 309 0.36 -0.35 23.25
CA LYS A 309 -0.98 0.19 22.95
C LYS A 309 -1.56 -0.48 21.70
N LEU A 310 -0.72 -0.74 20.69
CA LEU A 310 -1.10 -1.44 19.47
C LEU A 310 -1.63 -2.86 19.76
N ILE A 311 -0.90 -3.65 20.57
CA ILE A 311 -1.31 -5.00 20.94
C ILE A 311 -2.64 -4.97 21.71
N LYS A 312 -2.80 -4.01 22.62
CA LYS A 312 -4.04 -3.87 23.42
C LYS A 312 -5.24 -3.44 22.60
N THR A 313 -5.04 -2.66 21.52
CA THR A 313 -6.12 -2.12 20.66
C THR A 313 -6.28 -2.87 19.34
N GLY A 314 -5.36 -3.79 19.00
CA GLY A 314 -5.23 -4.39 17.68
C GLY A 314 -6.28 -5.43 17.28
N GLY A 315 -7.10 -5.95 18.20
CA GLY A 315 -8.06 -7.03 17.89
C GLY A 315 -9.10 -6.64 16.83
N LYS A 316 -9.70 -5.45 16.95
CA LYS A 316 -10.70 -4.97 15.99
C LYS A 316 -10.12 -4.64 14.61
N PRO A 317 -9.00 -3.91 14.46
CA PRO A 317 -8.36 -3.69 13.17
C PRO A 317 -7.90 -4.99 12.49
N LEU A 318 -7.42 -5.96 13.29
CA LEU A 318 -7.02 -7.27 12.76
C LEU A 318 -8.22 -8.05 12.22
N ALA A 319 -9.34 -8.08 12.96
CA ALA A 319 -10.58 -8.72 12.51
C ALA A 319 -11.13 -8.02 11.24
N LEU A 320 -11.08 -6.68 11.18
CA LEU A 320 -11.45 -5.92 9.99
C LEU A 320 -10.58 -6.32 8.78
N GLY A 321 -9.25 -6.34 8.95
CA GLY A 321 -8.31 -6.75 7.90
C GLY A 321 -8.54 -8.18 7.44
N PHE A 322 -8.81 -9.11 8.37
CA PHE A 322 -9.16 -10.50 8.06
C PHE A 322 -10.42 -10.59 7.19
N CYS A 323 -11.49 -9.90 7.58
CA CYS A 323 -12.73 -9.90 6.81
C CYS A 323 -12.53 -9.28 5.41
N CYS A 324 -11.77 -8.18 5.29
CA CYS A 324 -11.42 -7.62 4.00
C CYS A 324 -10.63 -8.62 3.16
N TRP A 325 -9.60 -9.26 3.72
CA TRP A 325 -8.74 -10.23 3.05
C TRP A 325 -9.53 -11.44 2.53
N ILE A 326 -10.40 -12.03 3.35
CA ILE A 326 -11.30 -13.13 2.93
C ILE A 326 -12.28 -12.64 1.88
N GLY A 327 -12.89 -11.45 2.07
CA GLY A 327 -13.85 -10.90 1.13
C GLY A 327 -13.27 -10.66 -0.26
N ILE A 328 -12.07 -10.07 -0.36
CA ILE A 328 -11.39 -9.85 -1.65
C ILE A 328 -10.96 -11.17 -2.29
N THR A 329 -10.55 -12.16 -1.49
CA THR A 329 -10.19 -13.50 -1.98
C THR A 329 -11.40 -14.17 -2.63
N ILE A 330 -12.53 -14.21 -1.94
CA ILE A 330 -13.78 -14.77 -2.46
C ILE A 330 -14.26 -13.98 -3.69
N ALA A 331 -14.24 -12.65 -3.63
CA ALA A 331 -14.66 -11.81 -4.75
C ALA A 331 -13.80 -12.04 -6.00
N SER A 332 -12.48 -12.17 -5.84
CA SER A 332 -11.56 -12.46 -6.94
C SER A 332 -11.85 -13.82 -7.58
N LEU A 333 -12.00 -14.87 -6.78
CA LEU A 333 -12.31 -16.22 -7.24
C LEU A 333 -13.68 -16.28 -7.95
N SER A 334 -14.73 -15.71 -7.31
CA SER A 334 -16.08 -15.70 -7.89
C SER A 334 -16.13 -14.98 -9.23
N MET A 335 -15.46 -13.82 -9.35
CA MET A 335 -15.44 -13.07 -10.58
C MET A 335 -14.66 -13.78 -11.69
N GLN A 336 -13.56 -14.46 -11.37
CA GLN A 336 -12.83 -15.26 -12.34
C GLN A 336 -13.68 -16.41 -12.88
N HIS A 337 -14.44 -17.07 -11.99
CA HIS A 337 -15.37 -18.13 -12.38
C HIS A 337 -16.48 -17.60 -13.31
N VAL A 338 -17.10 -16.46 -12.95
CA VAL A 338 -18.13 -15.80 -13.78
C VAL A 338 -17.61 -15.38 -15.14
N LEU A 339 -16.35 -14.95 -15.23
CA LEU A 339 -15.72 -14.54 -16.50
C LEU A 339 -15.14 -15.71 -17.30
N GLY A 340 -15.23 -16.93 -16.81
CA GLY A 340 -14.68 -18.12 -17.49
C GLY A 340 -13.15 -18.14 -17.60
N ILE A 341 -12.46 -17.45 -16.67
CA ILE A 341 -11.00 -17.43 -16.61
C ILE A 341 -10.48 -18.65 -15.85
N TRP A 342 -11.25 -19.11 -14.89
CA TRP A 342 -11.01 -20.26 -14.03
C TRP A 342 -12.28 -21.01 -13.70
#